data_a377394b1839f7d665b15035e02f75fa
#
_entry.id   a377394b1839f7d665b15035e02f75fa
#
_cell.length_a   1.000
_cell.length_b   1.000
_cell.length_c   1.000
_cell.angle_alpha   90.00
_cell.angle_beta   90.00
_cell.angle_gamma   90.00
#
_symmetry.space_group_name_H-M   'P 1'
#
loop_
_entity.id
_entity.type
_entity.pdbx_description
1 polymer ?
#
loop_
_entity_poly.entity_id
_entity_poly.type
_entity_poly.pdbx_seq_one_letter_code
_entity_poly.pdbx_strand_id
1 'polypeptide(L)'
;ILIDLHRDGVPEDRHLVTEINGKPTAQIMFYNGLSHTINSGDLSYLPNPYIQDNLAFSLQMQLASERMYPGFVRHIYLKAYRYNLHLLPKSLLIEAGAQTNTVEEMKNAMEVLADTLCEVL
;
A
#
# COMPACT_ATOMS: atom_id res chain seq x y z
N ILE A 1 -14.54 1.50 4.29
CA ILE A 1 -13.16 1.36 3.80
C ILE A 1 -13.08 1.98 2.42
N LEU A 2 -12.00 2.71 2.18
CA LEU A 2 -11.66 3.24 0.86
C LEU A 2 -10.31 2.64 0.45
N ILE A 3 -10.24 2.10 -0.75
CA ILE A 3 -8.99 1.60 -1.32
C ILE A 3 -8.72 2.37 -2.62
N ASP A 4 -7.61 3.07 -2.64
CA ASP A 4 -7.08 3.76 -3.81
C ASP A 4 -5.97 2.87 -4.39
N LEU A 5 -6.29 2.14 -5.47
CA LEU A 5 -5.43 1.10 -6.02
C LEU A 5 -4.66 1.62 -7.23
N HIS A 6 -3.35 1.62 -7.12
CA HIS A 6 -2.41 2.11 -8.12
C HIS A 6 -1.40 1.05 -8.54
N ARG A 7 -0.61 1.37 -9.55
CA ARG A 7 0.64 0.71 -9.93
C ARG A 7 1.80 1.64 -9.68
N ASP A 8 2.88 1.12 -9.11
CA ASP A 8 4.12 1.88 -8.90
C ASP A 8 4.84 2.12 -10.25
N GLY A 9 5.66 3.16 -10.31
CA GLY A 9 6.60 3.43 -11.39
C GLY A 9 8.01 3.09 -10.94
N VAL A 10 8.62 2.08 -11.57
CA VAL A 10 9.98 1.64 -11.26
C VAL A 10 10.84 1.59 -12.52
N PRO A 11 12.18 1.57 -12.41
CA PRO A 11 13.06 1.30 -13.56
C PRO A 11 12.65 0.01 -14.29
N GLU A 12 12.80 0.00 -15.61
CA GLU A 12 12.33 -1.11 -16.46
C GLU A 12 13.03 -2.46 -16.17
N ASP A 13 14.22 -2.42 -15.59
CA ASP A 13 14.97 -3.61 -15.16
C ASP A 13 14.53 -4.13 -13.79
N ARG A 14 13.57 -3.49 -13.14
CA ARG A 14 13.06 -3.89 -11.83
C ARG A 14 11.71 -4.59 -11.93
N HIS A 15 11.64 -5.81 -11.42
CA HIS A 15 10.44 -6.62 -11.40
C HIS A 15 10.04 -6.95 -9.95
N LEU A 16 8.90 -6.41 -9.52
CA LEU A 16 8.39 -6.54 -8.16
C LEU A 16 7.52 -7.78 -8.04
N VAL A 17 8.17 -8.94 -7.94
CA VAL A 17 7.50 -10.25 -7.92
C VAL A 17 8.03 -11.13 -6.79
N THR A 18 7.14 -11.91 -6.21
CA THR A 18 7.45 -12.99 -5.27
C THR A 18 6.60 -14.21 -5.62
N GLU A 19 6.85 -15.33 -4.95
CA GLU A 19 6.03 -16.53 -5.09
C GLU A 19 5.16 -16.71 -3.85
N ILE A 20 3.85 -16.79 -4.03
CA ILE A 20 2.88 -17.07 -2.96
C ILE A 20 2.02 -18.26 -3.39
N ASN A 21 2.01 -19.31 -2.56
CA ASN A 21 1.24 -20.54 -2.84
C ASN A 21 1.57 -21.15 -4.22
N GLY A 22 2.83 -21.07 -4.65
CA GLY A 22 3.30 -21.58 -5.93
C GLY A 22 2.94 -20.72 -7.14
N LYS A 23 2.37 -19.51 -6.94
CA LYS A 23 2.00 -18.59 -8.00
C LYS A 23 2.90 -17.35 -8.02
N PRO A 24 3.33 -16.86 -9.21
CA PRO A 24 4.01 -15.59 -9.31
C PRO A 24 3.05 -14.46 -8.91
N THR A 25 3.44 -13.66 -7.94
CA THR A 25 2.58 -12.68 -7.28
C THR A 25 3.27 -11.33 -7.22
N ALA A 26 2.65 -10.28 -7.72
CA ALA A 26 3.19 -8.94 -7.61
C ALA A 26 3.30 -8.52 -6.14
N GLN A 27 4.44 -7.94 -5.78
CA GLN A 27 4.60 -7.35 -4.45
C GLN A 27 3.81 -6.04 -4.36
N ILE A 28 3.20 -5.79 -3.22
CA ILE A 28 2.45 -4.56 -2.97
C ILE A 28 3.15 -3.66 -1.96
N MET A 29 2.74 -2.40 -1.90
CA MET A 29 3.21 -1.43 -0.93
C MET A 29 2.06 -0.57 -0.43
N PHE A 30 1.95 -0.41 0.88
CA PHE A 30 1.06 0.58 1.47
C PHE A 30 1.74 1.94 1.47
N TYR A 31 1.02 2.95 1.01
CA TYR A 31 1.52 4.28 0.77
C TYR A 31 0.74 5.30 1.61
N ASN A 32 1.42 6.07 2.45
CA ASN A 32 0.77 6.99 3.37
C ASN A 32 1.22 8.43 3.15
N GLY A 33 0.26 9.30 2.89
CA GLY A 33 0.45 10.74 2.81
C GLY A 33 0.28 11.37 4.18
N LEU A 34 1.26 12.16 4.61
CA LEU A 34 1.33 12.71 5.95
C LEU A 34 0.94 14.18 6.05
N SER A 35 0.71 14.87 4.93
CA SER A 35 0.52 16.33 4.89
C SER A 35 1.62 17.08 5.68
N HIS A 36 2.86 16.61 5.56
CA HIS A 36 4.00 17.08 6.35
C HIS A 36 5.30 16.99 5.55
N THR A 37 6.16 18.00 5.71
CA THR A 37 7.53 17.98 5.18
C THR A 37 8.54 18.26 6.28
N ILE A 38 9.77 17.79 6.09
CA ILE A 38 10.88 18.07 7.02
C ILE A 38 11.15 19.58 7.10
N ASN A 39 11.04 20.30 5.98
CA ASN A 39 11.41 21.71 5.91
C ASN A 39 10.30 22.67 6.38
N SER A 40 9.05 22.32 6.14
CA SER A 40 7.89 23.21 6.36
C SER A 40 6.97 22.74 7.50
N GLY A 41 7.21 21.56 8.06
CA GLY A 41 6.29 20.97 9.03
C GLY A 41 4.95 20.63 8.39
N ASP A 42 3.86 20.79 9.13
CA ASP A 42 2.51 20.49 8.68
C ASP A 42 2.08 21.39 7.53
N LEU A 43 1.50 20.78 6.49
CA LEU A 43 0.98 21.48 5.32
C LEU A 43 -0.46 21.91 5.57
N SER A 44 -0.66 23.14 6.06
CA SER A 44 -1.98 23.67 6.45
C SER A 44 -2.99 23.73 5.30
N TYR A 45 -2.52 23.83 4.06
CA TYR A 45 -3.35 23.79 2.85
C TYR A 45 -3.81 22.40 2.44
N LEU A 46 -3.30 21.35 3.10
CA LEU A 46 -3.67 19.94 2.90
C LEU A 46 -4.18 19.32 4.21
N PRO A 47 -5.35 19.75 4.74
CA PRO A 47 -5.88 19.15 5.95
C PRO A 47 -6.08 17.65 5.77
N ASN A 48 -5.61 16.87 6.76
CA ASN A 48 -5.61 15.41 6.72
C ASN A 48 -5.97 14.86 8.11
N PRO A 49 -7.26 14.84 8.45
CA PRO A 49 -7.72 14.54 9.81
C PRO A 49 -7.52 13.07 10.21
N TYR A 50 -7.29 12.17 9.26
CA TYR A 50 -7.24 10.72 9.49
C TYR A 50 -5.83 10.13 9.37
N ILE A 51 -4.78 10.94 9.50
CA ILE A 51 -3.38 10.45 9.37
C ILE A 51 -3.11 9.27 10.29
N GLN A 52 -3.47 9.39 11.57
CA GLN A 52 -3.21 8.34 12.56
C GLN A 52 -4.03 7.08 12.29
N ASP A 53 -5.32 7.23 11.98
CA ASP A 53 -6.21 6.11 11.68
C ASP A 53 -5.73 5.32 10.46
N ASN A 54 -5.37 6.03 9.39
CA ASN A 54 -4.95 5.40 8.14
C ASN A 54 -3.55 4.79 8.24
N LEU A 55 -2.64 5.43 8.97
CA LEU A 55 -1.32 4.85 9.22
C LEU A 55 -1.42 3.61 10.11
N ALA A 56 -2.27 3.63 11.13
CA ALA A 56 -2.53 2.46 11.98
C ALA A 56 -3.15 1.32 11.16
N PHE A 57 -4.08 1.63 10.25
CA PHE A 57 -4.68 0.62 9.37
C PHE A 57 -3.64 0.03 8.39
N SER A 58 -2.82 0.87 7.77
CA SER A 58 -1.70 0.40 6.93
C SER A 58 -0.74 -0.50 7.71
N LEU A 59 -0.42 -0.15 8.96
CA LEU A 59 0.45 -0.97 9.81
C LEU A 59 -0.18 -2.32 10.15
N GLN A 60 -1.47 -2.36 10.47
CA GLN A 60 -2.19 -3.62 10.72
C GLN A 60 -2.15 -4.52 9.48
N MET A 61 -2.40 -3.95 8.29
CA MET A 61 -2.30 -4.67 7.03
C MET A 61 -0.88 -5.17 6.75
N GLN A 62 0.13 -4.35 7.01
CA GLN A 62 1.55 -4.73 6.86
C GLN A 62 1.88 -5.94 7.73
N LEU A 63 1.57 -5.88 9.01
CA LEU A 63 1.87 -6.94 9.97
C LEU A 63 1.12 -8.25 9.66
N ALA A 64 -0.15 -8.15 9.29
CA ALA A 64 -0.95 -9.30 8.89
C ALA A 64 -0.37 -9.95 7.61
N SER A 65 -0.04 -9.13 6.60
CA SER A 65 0.56 -9.61 5.36
C SER A 65 1.91 -10.30 5.59
N GLU A 66 2.78 -9.72 6.41
CA GLU A 66 4.08 -10.33 6.71
C GLU A 66 3.95 -11.65 7.47
N ARG A 67 2.97 -11.77 8.36
CA ARG A 67 2.68 -12.99 9.09
C ARG A 67 2.12 -14.09 8.20
N MET A 68 1.15 -13.75 7.34
CA MET A 68 0.42 -14.71 6.50
C MET A 68 1.18 -15.07 5.23
N TYR A 69 1.81 -14.08 4.62
CA TYR A 69 2.44 -14.19 3.30
C TYR A 69 3.80 -13.48 3.26
N PRO A 70 4.83 -14.04 3.92
CA PRO A 70 6.17 -13.43 3.95
C PRO A 70 6.67 -13.09 2.54
N GLY A 71 7.17 -11.87 2.37
CA GLY A 71 7.67 -11.38 1.09
C GLY A 71 6.63 -10.76 0.17
N PHE A 72 5.33 -10.78 0.53
CA PHE A 72 4.27 -10.18 -0.28
C PHE A 72 4.31 -8.65 -0.24
N VAL A 73 4.51 -8.06 0.94
CA VAL A 73 4.49 -6.61 1.11
C VAL A 73 5.89 -6.01 1.14
N ARG A 74 6.03 -4.85 0.52
CA ARG A 74 7.17 -3.94 0.65
C ARG A 74 6.97 -3.09 1.90
N HIS A 75 8.01 -2.36 2.33
CA HIS A 75 7.86 -1.43 3.46
C HIS A 75 6.83 -0.34 3.18
N ILE A 76 6.09 0.07 4.21
CA ILE A 76 5.20 1.24 4.15
C ILE A 76 6.00 2.45 3.67
N TYR A 77 5.46 3.16 2.68
CA TYR A 77 6.07 4.35 2.12
C TYR A 77 5.36 5.62 2.62
N LEU A 78 6.13 6.58 3.11
CA LEU A 78 5.63 7.83 3.67
C LEU A 78 5.94 8.99 2.73
N LYS A 79 4.96 9.83 2.44
CA LYS A 79 5.10 10.99 1.54
C LYS A 79 4.50 12.26 2.15
N ALA A 80 4.95 13.40 1.63
CA ALA A 80 4.57 14.71 2.14
C ALA A 80 3.11 15.10 1.88
N TYR A 81 2.53 14.68 0.76
CA TYR A 81 1.16 15.03 0.40
C TYR A 81 0.14 14.12 1.08
N ARG A 82 -1.17 14.39 0.92
CA ARG A 82 -2.23 13.61 1.59
C ARG A 82 -2.88 12.56 0.69
N TYR A 83 -2.84 12.76 -0.65
CA TYR A 83 -3.56 11.93 -1.61
C TYR A 83 -5.07 11.86 -1.27
N ASN A 84 -5.72 10.73 -1.40
CA ASN A 84 -7.13 10.53 -1.03
C ASN A 84 -7.33 10.06 0.42
N LEU A 85 -6.26 9.99 1.21
CA LEU A 85 -6.31 9.47 2.59
C LEU A 85 -7.03 10.41 3.58
N HIS A 86 -7.38 11.62 3.16
CA HIS A 86 -8.15 12.57 3.97
C HIS A 86 -9.67 12.37 3.88
N LEU A 87 -10.14 11.46 3.03
CA LEU A 87 -11.57 11.28 2.76
C LEU A 87 -12.27 10.46 3.84
N LEU A 88 -11.64 9.40 4.33
CA LEU A 88 -12.22 8.51 5.33
C LEU A 88 -11.15 7.96 6.28
N PRO A 89 -11.51 7.66 7.56
CA PRO A 89 -10.73 6.74 8.37
C PRO A 89 -10.82 5.33 7.76
N LYS A 90 -9.79 4.51 7.89
CA LYS A 90 -9.63 3.23 7.19
C LYS A 90 -9.59 3.38 5.66
N SER A 91 -8.74 4.29 5.21
CA SER A 91 -8.35 4.42 3.80
C SER A 91 -6.97 3.81 3.59
N LEU A 92 -6.80 3.12 2.47
CA LEU A 92 -5.52 2.60 2.01
C LEU A 92 -5.23 3.17 0.62
N LEU A 93 -4.01 3.65 0.41
CA LEU A 93 -3.43 3.76 -0.92
C LEU A 93 -2.47 2.59 -1.09
N ILE A 94 -2.66 1.81 -2.14
CA ILE A 94 -1.89 0.59 -2.41
C ILE A 94 -1.23 0.71 -3.78
N GLU A 95 0.09 0.61 -3.79
CA GLU A 95 0.85 0.39 -5.02
C GLU A 95 0.96 -1.13 -5.23
N ALA A 96 0.18 -1.66 -6.16
CA ALA A 96 0.16 -3.08 -6.47
C ALA A 96 1.10 -3.36 -7.64
N GLY A 97 2.27 -3.91 -7.33
CA GLY A 97 3.32 -4.10 -8.34
C GLY A 97 3.71 -2.81 -9.04
N ALA A 98 4.19 -2.93 -10.26
CA ALA A 98 4.61 -1.80 -11.10
C ALA A 98 4.25 -2.05 -12.57
N GLN A 99 4.62 -1.11 -13.45
CA GLN A 99 4.40 -1.27 -14.90
C GLN A 99 5.11 -2.51 -15.50
N THR A 100 6.10 -3.04 -14.82
CA THR A 100 6.85 -4.23 -15.25
C THR A 100 6.16 -5.55 -14.87
N ASN A 101 5.12 -5.53 -14.06
CA ASN A 101 4.38 -6.74 -13.66
C ASN A 101 3.36 -7.17 -14.72
N THR A 102 3.17 -8.48 -14.85
CA THR A 102 2.14 -9.07 -15.71
C THR A 102 0.74 -8.93 -15.09
N VAL A 103 -0.29 -9.08 -15.91
CA VAL A 103 -1.69 -9.10 -15.45
C VAL A 103 -1.95 -10.28 -14.50
N GLU A 104 -1.33 -11.43 -14.76
CA GLU A 104 -1.45 -12.62 -13.91
C GLU A 104 -0.87 -12.36 -12.51
N GLU A 105 0.34 -11.81 -12.42
CA GLU A 105 0.97 -11.45 -11.15
C GLU A 105 0.11 -10.47 -10.36
N MET A 106 -0.53 -9.50 -11.04
CA MET A 106 -1.43 -8.54 -10.41
C MET A 106 -2.71 -9.19 -9.89
N LYS A 107 -3.32 -10.11 -10.65
CA LYS A 107 -4.51 -10.85 -10.22
C LYS A 107 -4.20 -11.73 -9.00
N ASN A 108 -3.07 -12.43 -9.01
CA ASN A 108 -2.63 -13.23 -7.87
C ASN A 108 -2.42 -12.35 -6.62
N ALA A 109 -1.85 -11.16 -6.79
CA ALA A 109 -1.70 -10.21 -5.69
C ALA A 109 -3.05 -9.76 -5.09
N MET A 110 -4.08 -9.61 -5.91
CA MET A 110 -5.42 -9.22 -5.42
C MET A 110 -6.09 -10.33 -4.60
N GLU A 111 -5.87 -11.60 -4.92
CA GLU A 111 -6.32 -12.73 -4.09
C GLU A 111 -5.69 -12.67 -2.68
N VAL A 112 -4.37 -12.48 -2.63
CA VAL A 112 -3.60 -12.37 -1.37
C VAL A 112 -4.00 -11.13 -0.56
N LEU A 113 -4.19 -10.00 -1.23
CA LEU A 113 -4.65 -8.76 -0.58
C LEU A 113 -6.06 -8.92 0.02
N ALA A 114 -6.97 -9.57 -0.71
CA ALA A 114 -8.33 -9.81 -0.21
C ALA A 114 -8.33 -10.69 1.03
N ASP A 115 -7.51 -11.74 1.05
CA ASP A 115 -7.37 -12.63 2.19
C ASP A 115 -6.79 -11.90 3.42
N THR A 116 -5.77 -11.06 3.20
CA THR A 116 -5.20 -10.22 4.27
C THR A 116 -6.23 -9.21 4.80
N LEU A 117 -7.04 -8.61 3.94
CA LEU A 117 -8.13 -7.71 4.35
C LEU A 117 -9.16 -8.45 5.20
N CYS A 118 -9.53 -9.67 4.85
CA CYS A 118 -10.45 -10.49 5.64
C CYS A 118 -9.90 -10.79 7.04
N GLU A 119 -8.60 -10.97 7.18
CA GLU A 119 -7.96 -11.19 8.49
C GLU A 119 -7.97 -9.94 9.37
N VAL A 120 -7.80 -8.75 8.79
CA VAL A 120 -7.70 -7.49 9.53
C VAL A 120 -9.07 -6.90 9.87
N LEU A 121 -10.07 -7.14 9.04
CA LEU A 121 -11.42 -6.60 9.19
C LEU A 121 -12.34 -7.53 9.98
#